data_fdf05afcc3755208362ad23986537a22
#
_entry.id   fdf05afcc3755208362ad23986537a22
#
_cell.length_a   1.000
_cell.length_b   1.000
_cell.length_c   1.000
_cell.angle_alpha   90.00
_cell.angle_beta   90.00
_cell.angle_gamma   90.00
#
_symmetry.space_group_name_H-M   'P 1'
#
loop_
_entity.id
_entity.type
_entity.pdbx_description
1 polymer ?
#
loop_
_entity_poly.entity_id
_entity_poly.type
_entity_poly.pdbx_seq_one_letter_code
_entity_poly.pdbx_strand_id
1 'polypeptide(L)'
;MPLTENLASELRKLRAQKKTLKEIASETKLSTATVSRYLKDLGIEKQPLNLDSKTIQDLYQDGYTINEIAKHFQVSHGVISRLLTKEGITWTRDENIHRHFERKHDKLWPSIKTDLDKGIAKVTVSSKYGIRIENLKRLMVKHHYQKQFTEDLSDLDNAFINAEKLSGKAKSTRLRYLNAIRDYITEHQEIPSKSNLAQYLHIAPATVSWYFNMYELNHLVKPTSTSNQVATVLKILQENKIEYQLNRRDLLSNKQEIDIWLPNHNLGIEVNPVSTHTIDDPKWGFTKKNYHQAKSQQALNDNIALVHIYDTDLQSTQKWNAFKTRIQSLTENKSKIGARKCIVKEIDKKTSQEFLNRYHFQGADQSALHRIGMYHGDKLIAVLTCGKSRFTSHTWELYRYCVNPHYIVHGAFNKLWKYFTKHYTANGETLITYMDLNKRFTVSNIYERSGFILDGITPPNYVWVQRNTFDCKTRYETTKKKLVQEGFDSNLTEIEIMRHRNYYRVYDAGSLRYIKKL
;
A
#
# COMPACT_ATOMS: atom_id res chain seq x y z
N MET A 1 57.92 11.88 27.98
CA MET A 1 58.93 10.91 28.43
C MET A 1 60.07 10.93 27.44
N PRO A 2 61.35 10.95 27.86
CA PRO A 2 62.43 10.80 26.92
C PRO A 2 62.55 9.38 26.38
N LEU A 3 63.01 9.20 25.17
CA LEU A 3 63.24 7.90 24.55
C LEU A 3 64.43 7.20 25.28
N THR A 4 64.09 6.16 26.06
CA THR A 4 65.12 5.35 26.76
C THR A 4 65.58 4.22 25.83
N GLU A 5 66.83 3.73 26.07
CA GLU A 5 67.41 2.66 25.25
C GLU A 5 66.61 1.38 25.22
N ASN A 6 65.95 1.02 26.36
CA ASN A 6 65.03 -0.11 26.47
C ASN A 6 63.79 0.08 25.57
N LEU A 7 63.19 1.25 25.61
CA LEU A 7 62.01 1.56 24.78
C LEU A 7 62.38 1.60 23.29
N ALA A 8 63.55 2.11 22.95
CA ALA A 8 64.05 2.10 21.57
C ALA A 8 64.23 0.67 21.03
N SER A 9 64.76 -0.25 21.85
CA SER A 9 64.92 -1.67 21.50
C SER A 9 63.58 -2.33 21.30
N GLU A 10 62.61 -2.08 22.19
CA GLU A 10 61.25 -2.60 22.10
C GLU A 10 60.51 -2.10 20.86
N LEU A 11 60.63 -0.81 20.53
CA LEU A 11 60.06 -0.23 19.32
C LEU A 11 60.66 -0.83 18.03
N ARG A 12 61.97 -1.07 17.99
CA ARG A 12 62.61 -1.79 16.88
C ARG A 12 62.09 -3.21 16.74
N LYS A 13 61.96 -3.95 17.85
CA LYS A 13 61.44 -5.33 17.86
C LYS A 13 59.99 -5.40 17.36
N LEU A 14 59.11 -4.56 17.91
CA LEU A 14 57.72 -4.52 17.52
C LEU A 14 57.52 -4.11 16.04
N ARG A 15 58.36 -3.21 15.55
CA ARG A 15 58.32 -2.79 14.14
C ARG A 15 58.88 -3.86 13.19
N ALA A 16 59.91 -4.61 13.60
CA ALA A 16 60.40 -5.77 12.87
C ALA A 16 59.35 -6.89 12.77
N GLN A 17 58.44 -7.00 13.76
CA GLN A 17 57.27 -7.88 13.74
C GLN A 17 56.13 -7.35 12.87
N LYS A 18 56.34 -6.30 12.08
CA LYS A 18 55.38 -5.66 11.16
C LYS A 18 54.10 -5.11 11.85
N LYS A 19 54.15 -4.85 13.16
CA LYS A 19 53.02 -4.27 13.88
C LYS A 19 52.70 -2.85 13.42
N THR A 20 51.43 -2.51 13.43
CA THR A 20 50.93 -1.17 13.09
C THR A 20 51.25 -0.16 14.20
N LEU A 21 51.21 1.13 13.88
CA LEU A 21 51.39 2.20 14.89
C LEU A 21 50.40 2.11 16.05
N LYS A 22 49.16 1.64 15.78
CA LYS A 22 48.14 1.45 16.82
C LYS A 22 48.46 0.29 17.75
N GLU A 23 48.92 -0.83 17.20
CA GLU A 23 49.32 -2.01 18.00
C GLU A 23 50.52 -1.71 18.86
N ILE A 24 51.55 -1.06 18.25
CA ILE A 24 52.74 -0.61 18.98
C ILE A 24 52.36 0.37 20.10
N ALA A 25 51.48 1.33 19.82
CA ALA A 25 50.98 2.29 20.79
C ALA A 25 50.23 1.62 21.96
N SER A 26 49.46 0.59 21.67
CA SER A 26 48.73 -0.22 22.68
C SER A 26 49.69 -1.00 23.57
N GLU A 27 50.70 -1.65 22.98
CA GLU A 27 51.66 -2.48 23.74
C GLU A 27 52.62 -1.65 24.58
N THR A 28 53.08 -0.50 24.04
CA THR A 28 54.01 0.41 24.74
C THR A 28 53.31 1.41 25.65
N LYS A 29 51.95 1.41 25.70
CA LYS A 29 51.12 2.40 26.42
C LYS A 29 51.45 3.86 26.06
N LEU A 30 51.90 4.10 24.83
CA LEU A 30 52.22 5.43 24.30
C LEU A 30 51.10 5.89 23.33
N SER A 31 51.05 7.21 23.06
CA SER A 31 50.19 7.71 21.99
C SER A 31 50.75 7.32 20.61
N THR A 32 49.89 7.11 19.62
CA THR A 32 50.30 6.83 18.23
C THR A 32 51.19 7.93 17.66
N ALA A 33 50.99 9.20 18.07
CA ALA A 33 51.83 10.34 17.69
C ALA A 33 53.21 10.22 18.29
N THR A 34 53.33 9.81 19.57
CA THR A 34 54.60 9.59 20.25
C THR A 34 55.37 8.44 19.64
N VAL A 35 54.72 7.32 19.37
CA VAL A 35 55.33 6.17 18.67
C VAL A 35 55.81 6.57 17.27
N SER A 36 55.06 7.32 16.52
CA SER A 36 55.45 7.80 15.18
C SER A 36 56.69 8.69 15.22
N ARG A 37 56.76 9.59 16.21
CA ARG A 37 57.92 10.47 16.42
C ARG A 37 59.17 9.65 16.79
N TYR A 38 59.07 8.74 17.75
CA TYR A 38 60.22 7.92 18.18
C TYR A 38 60.72 6.98 17.08
N LEU A 39 59.83 6.39 16.28
CA LEU A 39 60.24 5.59 15.12
C LEU A 39 61.00 6.44 14.09
N LYS A 40 60.61 7.70 13.89
CA LYS A 40 61.30 8.64 13.04
C LYS A 40 62.71 9.02 13.61
N ASP A 41 62.73 9.29 14.91
CA ASP A 41 64.01 9.63 15.61
C ASP A 41 64.98 8.45 15.59
N LEU A 42 64.49 7.21 15.57
CA LEU A 42 65.30 5.99 15.46
C LEU A 42 65.70 5.64 14.01
N GLY A 43 65.34 6.47 13.03
CA GLY A 43 65.65 6.23 11.61
C GLY A 43 64.88 5.02 11.01
N ILE A 44 63.83 4.58 11.68
CA ILE A 44 63.01 3.44 11.18
C ILE A 44 62.00 3.98 10.18
N GLU A 45 62.34 3.96 8.92
CA GLU A 45 61.47 4.38 7.84
C GLU A 45 60.21 3.50 7.73
N LYS A 46 59.11 4.11 7.26
CA LYS A 46 57.93 3.34 6.83
C LYS A 46 58.38 2.39 5.71
N GLN A 47 58.30 1.08 5.96
CA GLN A 47 58.46 0.13 4.84
C GLN A 47 57.44 0.49 3.75
N PRO A 48 57.86 0.66 2.50
CA PRO A 48 56.91 0.84 1.40
C PRO A 48 56.01 -0.38 1.36
N LEU A 49 54.70 -0.15 1.43
CA LEU A 49 53.71 -1.21 1.17
C LEU A 49 53.90 -1.64 -0.28
N ASN A 50 54.45 -2.86 -0.45
CA ASN A 50 54.57 -3.46 -1.77
C ASN A 50 53.14 -3.95 -2.17
N LEU A 51 52.33 -3.02 -2.68
CA LEU A 51 50.99 -3.29 -3.17
C LEU A 51 51.10 -3.49 -4.67
N ASP A 52 50.56 -4.60 -5.15
CA ASP A 52 50.41 -4.85 -6.58
C ASP A 52 49.37 -3.87 -7.16
N SER A 53 49.92 -2.79 -7.75
CA SER A 53 49.08 -1.72 -8.34
C SER A 53 48.20 -2.24 -9.44
N LYS A 54 48.66 -3.22 -10.21
CA LYS A 54 47.86 -3.81 -11.31
C LYS A 54 46.67 -4.58 -10.78
N THR A 55 46.85 -5.46 -9.81
CA THR A 55 45.74 -6.20 -9.19
C THR A 55 44.73 -5.26 -8.54
N ILE A 56 45.16 -4.14 -7.94
CA ILE A 56 44.27 -3.13 -7.38
C ILE A 56 43.44 -2.46 -8.49
N GLN A 57 44.04 -2.14 -9.62
CA GLN A 57 43.36 -1.54 -10.77
C GLN A 57 42.36 -2.52 -11.36
N ASP A 58 42.75 -3.77 -11.58
CA ASP A 58 41.85 -4.81 -12.12
C ASP A 58 40.64 -5.04 -11.23
N LEU A 59 40.84 -5.18 -9.92
CA LEU A 59 39.73 -5.30 -8.95
C LEU A 59 38.80 -4.07 -8.98
N TYR A 60 39.37 -2.87 -9.08
CA TYR A 60 38.55 -1.65 -9.14
C TYR A 60 37.77 -1.55 -10.46
N GLN A 61 38.41 -1.95 -11.58
CA GLN A 61 37.74 -2.03 -12.88
C GLN A 61 36.63 -3.11 -12.92
N ASP A 62 36.82 -4.19 -12.18
CA ASP A 62 35.83 -5.24 -12.00
C ASP A 62 34.66 -4.84 -11.07
N GLY A 63 34.65 -3.60 -10.56
CA GLY A 63 33.54 -3.06 -9.74
C GLY A 63 33.64 -3.39 -8.25
N TYR A 64 34.82 -3.75 -7.74
CA TYR A 64 35.06 -3.79 -6.30
C TYR A 64 35.14 -2.38 -5.73
N THR A 65 34.51 -2.15 -4.59
CA THR A 65 34.60 -0.86 -3.88
C THR A 65 35.98 -0.66 -3.28
N ILE A 66 36.42 0.58 -3.13
CA ILE A 66 37.71 0.92 -2.47
C ILE A 66 37.77 0.26 -1.07
N ASN A 67 36.67 0.17 -0.34
CA ASN A 67 36.60 -0.49 0.97
C ASN A 67 36.84 -2.01 0.87
N GLU A 68 36.28 -2.69 -0.12
CA GLU A 68 36.49 -4.12 -0.34
C GLU A 68 37.93 -4.40 -0.72
N ILE A 69 38.50 -3.58 -1.61
CA ILE A 69 39.91 -3.68 -2.00
C ILE A 69 40.83 -3.39 -0.81
N ALA A 70 40.56 -2.35 -0.04
CA ALA A 70 41.31 -2.01 1.16
C ALA A 70 41.33 -3.14 2.20
N LYS A 71 40.17 -3.81 2.36
CA LYS A 71 40.04 -4.97 3.24
C LYS A 71 40.82 -6.18 2.69
N HIS A 72 40.79 -6.42 1.39
CA HIS A 72 41.52 -7.51 0.74
C HIS A 72 43.01 -7.39 0.94
N PHE A 73 43.55 -6.16 0.77
CA PHE A 73 44.98 -5.88 0.96
C PHE A 73 45.35 -5.51 2.40
N GLN A 74 44.41 -5.54 3.33
CA GLN A 74 44.59 -5.19 4.75
C GLN A 74 45.18 -3.78 4.98
N VAL A 75 44.78 -2.82 4.16
CA VAL A 75 45.23 -1.42 4.22
C VAL A 75 44.05 -0.48 4.47
N SER A 76 44.35 0.80 4.76
CA SER A 76 43.27 1.79 4.91
C SER A 76 42.71 2.22 3.56
N HIS A 77 41.40 2.61 3.53
CA HIS A 77 40.73 3.19 2.35
C HIS A 77 41.57 4.28 1.66
N GLY A 78 42.19 5.17 2.44
CA GLY A 78 43.01 6.28 1.90
C GLY A 78 44.28 5.84 1.17
N VAL A 79 44.79 4.64 1.41
CA VAL A 79 45.94 4.09 0.68
C VAL A 79 45.51 3.70 -0.72
N ILE A 80 44.44 2.93 -0.85
CA ILE A 80 43.88 2.49 -2.14
C ILE A 80 43.41 3.71 -2.95
N SER A 81 42.69 4.64 -2.32
CA SER A 81 42.19 5.85 -2.99
C SER A 81 43.34 6.67 -3.61
N ARG A 82 44.42 6.89 -2.87
CA ARG A 82 45.61 7.64 -3.38
C ARG A 82 46.33 6.90 -4.50
N LEU A 83 46.40 5.57 -4.43
CA LEU A 83 47.00 4.75 -5.47
C LEU A 83 46.18 4.87 -6.78
N LEU A 84 44.87 4.68 -6.72
CA LEU A 84 44.01 4.82 -7.88
C LEU A 84 44.02 6.23 -8.47
N THR A 85 44.03 7.27 -7.63
CA THR A 85 44.18 8.66 -8.08
C THR A 85 45.49 8.92 -8.78
N LYS A 86 46.61 8.36 -8.25
CA LYS A 86 47.95 8.49 -8.86
C LYS A 86 48.02 7.85 -10.25
N GLU A 87 47.32 6.75 -10.44
CA GLU A 87 47.24 6.04 -11.72
C GLU A 87 46.19 6.63 -12.67
N GLY A 88 45.55 7.75 -12.30
CA GLY A 88 44.53 8.42 -13.12
C GLY A 88 43.17 7.67 -13.23
N ILE A 89 42.98 6.65 -12.40
CA ILE A 89 41.74 5.85 -12.39
C ILE A 89 40.82 6.43 -11.33
N THR A 90 40.01 7.42 -11.72
CA THR A 90 38.99 8.04 -10.86
C THR A 90 37.65 7.94 -11.52
N TRP A 91 36.68 7.40 -10.78
CA TRP A 91 35.29 7.35 -11.24
C TRP A 91 34.44 8.21 -10.33
N THR A 92 33.39 8.76 -10.92
CA THR A 92 32.36 9.46 -10.16
C THR A 92 31.72 8.52 -9.14
N ARG A 93 31.11 9.09 -8.14
CA ARG A 93 30.37 8.32 -7.13
C ARG A 93 29.29 7.43 -7.77
N ASP A 94 28.60 7.94 -8.79
CA ASP A 94 27.52 7.23 -9.47
C ASP A 94 28.05 6.07 -10.32
N GLU A 95 29.18 6.24 -11.02
CA GLU A 95 29.85 5.17 -11.76
C GLU A 95 30.30 4.04 -10.85
N ASN A 96 30.90 4.36 -9.69
CA ASN A 96 31.31 3.38 -8.69
C ASN A 96 30.14 2.56 -8.14
N ILE A 97 29.03 3.25 -7.79
CA ILE A 97 27.80 2.59 -7.31
C ILE A 97 27.25 1.66 -8.41
N HIS A 98 27.29 2.11 -9.65
CA HIS A 98 26.76 1.37 -10.77
C HIS A 98 27.54 0.08 -11.04
N ARG A 99 28.87 0.14 -11.12
CA ARG A 99 29.73 -1.02 -11.36
C ARG A 99 29.69 -2.04 -10.23
N HIS A 100 29.72 -1.58 -8.98
CA HIS A 100 29.57 -2.46 -7.82
C HIS A 100 28.23 -3.20 -7.85
N PHE A 101 27.15 -2.50 -8.23
CA PHE A 101 25.83 -3.09 -8.39
C PHE A 101 25.83 -4.16 -9.49
N GLU A 102 26.38 -3.87 -10.65
CA GLU A 102 26.45 -4.82 -11.76
C GLU A 102 27.21 -6.08 -11.35
N ARG A 103 28.40 -5.96 -10.80
CA ARG A 103 29.20 -7.10 -10.31
C ARG A 103 28.42 -7.98 -9.34
N LYS A 104 27.68 -7.35 -8.41
CA LYS A 104 26.93 -8.05 -7.37
C LYS A 104 25.72 -8.81 -7.94
N HIS A 105 25.08 -8.28 -8.95
CA HIS A 105 23.80 -8.80 -9.46
C HIS A 105 23.89 -9.57 -10.78
N ASP A 106 24.99 -9.50 -11.50
CA ASP A 106 25.20 -10.26 -12.73
C ASP A 106 25.02 -11.78 -12.54
N LYS A 107 25.44 -12.31 -11.41
CA LYS A 107 25.25 -13.73 -11.06
C LYS A 107 23.79 -14.14 -10.95
N LEU A 108 22.90 -13.19 -10.69
CA LEU A 108 21.46 -13.43 -10.58
C LEU A 108 20.75 -13.35 -11.95
N TRP A 109 21.43 -12.83 -12.98
CA TRP A 109 20.82 -12.59 -14.27
C TRP A 109 20.15 -13.80 -14.91
N PRO A 110 20.72 -15.04 -14.91
CA PRO A 110 20.04 -16.19 -15.48
C PRO A 110 18.67 -16.45 -14.85
N SER A 111 18.59 -16.35 -13.52
CA SER A 111 17.34 -16.53 -12.79
C SER A 111 16.35 -15.39 -13.03
N ILE A 112 16.86 -14.16 -13.07
CA ILE A 112 16.07 -12.96 -13.41
C ILE A 112 15.50 -13.08 -14.81
N LYS A 113 16.32 -13.48 -15.80
CA LYS A 113 15.91 -13.69 -17.18
C LYS A 113 14.80 -14.73 -17.27
N THR A 114 14.97 -15.87 -16.59
CA THR A 114 13.95 -16.94 -16.57
C THR A 114 12.60 -16.44 -16.05
N ASP A 115 12.60 -15.62 -14.98
CA ASP A 115 11.36 -15.06 -14.44
C ASP A 115 10.73 -14.02 -15.39
N LEU A 116 11.54 -13.21 -16.06
CA LEU A 116 11.08 -12.25 -17.06
C LEU A 116 10.51 -12.97 -18.30
N ASP A 117 11.15 -14.06 -18.74
CA ASP A 117 10.69 -14.90 -19.88
C ASP A 117 9.34 -15.58 -19.55
N LYS A 118 9.09 -15.92 -18.28
CA LYS A 118 7.80 -16.42 -17.80
C LYS A 118 6.72 -15.33 -17.71
N GLY A 119 7.02 -14.12 -18.11
CA GLY A 119 6.07 -13.00 -18.06
C GLY A 119 5.85 -12.38 -16.69
N ILE A 120 6.66 -12.72 -15.68
CA ILE A 120 6.56 -12.12 -14.35
C ILE A 120 6.86 -10.63 -14.45
N ALA A 121 5.99 -9.79 -13.87
CA ALA A 121 6.11 -8.35 -13.95
C ALA A 121 7.45 -7.85 -13.38
N LYS A 122 8.09 -6.87 -14.04
CA LYS A 122 9.39 -6.29 -13.61
C LYS A 122 9.41 -5.85 -12.15
N VAL A 123 8.29 -5.32 -11.63
CA VAL A 123 8.15 -4.92 -10.22
C VAL A 123 8.25 -6.13 -9.28
N THR A 124 7.60 -7.23 -9.64
CA THR A 124 7.65 -8.48 -8.87
C THR A 124 9.04 -9.11 -8.90
N VAL A 125 9.68 -9.14 -10.08
CA VAL A 125 11.07 -9.60 -10.24
C VAL A 125 12.02 -8.72 -9.42
N SER A 126 11.87 -7.40 -9.52
CA SER A 126 12.64 -6.41 -8.73
C SER A 126 12.54 -6.69 -7.23
N SER A 127 11.33 -6.90 -6.72
CA SER A 127 11.07 -7.24 -5.31
C SER A 127 11.66 -8.61 -4.92
N LYS A 128 11.46 -9.64 -5.74
CA LYS A 128 11.94 -11.01 -5.49
C LYS A 128 13.45 -11.08 -5.31
N TYR A 129 14.19 -10.33 -6.12
CA TYR A 129 15.66 -10.32 -6.09
C TYR A 129 16.27 -9.17 -5.27
N GLY A 130 15.44 -8.34 -4.62
CA GLY A 130 15.89 -7.20 -3.81
C GLY A 130 16.61 -6.11 -4.62
N ILE A 131 16.24 -5.93 -5.88
CA ILE A 131 16.87 -5.01 -6.83
C ILE A 131 15.90 -3.85 -7.11
N ARG A 132 16.37 -2.61 -7.14
CA ARG A 132 15.53 -1.47 -7.57
C ARG A 132 15.14 -1.62 -9.04
N ILE A 133 13.94 -1.17 -9.40
CA ILE A 133 13.40 -1.31 -10.75
C ILE A 133 14.28 -0.66 -11.84
N GLU A 134 14.89 0.48 -11.52
CA GLU A 134 15.83 1.19 -12.40
C GLU A 134 17.08 0.35 -12.67
N ASN A 135 17.57 -0.33 -11.64
CA ASN A 135 18.73 -1.19 -11.72
C ASN A 135 18.43 -2.48 -12.48
N LEU A 136 17.22 -3.04 -12.30
CA LEU A 136 16.75 -4.16 -13.13
C LEU A 136 16.69 -3.77 -14.61
N LYS A 137 16.17 -2.58 -14.94
CA LYS A 137 16.16 -2.07 -16.33
C LYS A 137 17.58 -1.95 -16.90
N ARG A 138 18.57 -1.49 -16.10
CA ARG A 138 19.97 -1.40 -16.52
C ARG A 138 20.57 -2.79 -16.79
N LEU A 139 20.31 -3.79 -15.94
CA LEU A 139 20.73 -5.18 -16.20
C LEU A 139 20.12 -5.73 -17.49
N MET A 140 18.83 -5.44 -17.74
CA MET A 140 18.17 -5.82 -18.99
C MET A 140 18.85 -5.21 -20.22
N VAL A 141 19.22 -3.92 -20.15
CA VAL A 141 19.96 -3.24 -21.22
C VAL A 141 21.35 -3.84 -21.40
N LYS A 142 22.10 -4.04 -20.31
CA LYS A 142 23.44 -4.64 -20.33
C LYS A 142 23.46 -6.03 -20.99
N HIS A 143 22.46 -6.84 -20.69
CA HIS A 143 22.36 -8.20 -21.25
C HIS A 143 21.55 -8.26 -22.56
N HIS A 144 21.30 -7.12 -23.20
CA HIS A 144 20.51 -7.03 -24.45
C HIS A 144 19.21 -7.82 -24.40
N TYR A 145 18.55 -7.79 -23.21
CA TYR A 145 17.33 -8.55 -23.00
C TYR A 145 16.17 -7.98 -23.80
N GLN A 146 15.66 -8.77 -24.71
CA GLN A 146 14.42 -8.52 -25.43
C GLN A 146 13.41 -9.59 -25.02
N LYS A 147 12.25 -9.17 -24.53
CA LYS A 147 11.15 -10.08 -24.24
C LYS A 147 10.66 -10.68 -25.56
N GLN A 148 10.67 -11.99 -25.70
CA GLN A 148 9.98 -12.62 -26.83
C GLN A 148 8.47 -12.50 -26.62
N PHE A 149 7.76 -12.04 -27.64
CA PHE A 149 6.31 -11.99 -27.62
C PHE A 149 5.76 -13.39 -27.85
N THR A 150 5.08 -13.95 -26.84
CA THR A 150 4.53 -15.31 -26.83
C THR A 150 3.02 -15.32 -26.56
N GLU A 151 2.36 -14.14 -26.54
CA GLU A 151 0.94 -14.06 -26.26
C GLU A 151 0.11 -14.50 -27.48
N ASP A 152 -1.02 -15.16 -27.24
CA ASP A 152 -1.96 -15.59 -28.26
C ASP A 152 -2.67 -14.36 -28.87
N LEU A 153 -2.67 -14.24 -30.19
CA LEU A 153 -3.31 -13.16 -30.94
C LEU A 153 -4.62 -13.59 -31.63
N SER A 154 -5.12 -14.78 -31.34
CA SER A 154 -6.34 -15.29 -31.96
C SER A 154 -7.55 -14.35 -31.82
N ASP A 155 -7.69 -13.69 -30.68
CA ASP A 155 -8.75 -12.69 -30.45
C ASP A 155 -8.59 -11.46 -31.34
N LEU A 156 -7.35 -11.02 -31.59
CA LEU A 156 -7.08 -9.90 -32.50
C LEU A 156 -7.41 -10.29 -33.94
N ASP A 157 -7.03 -11.49 -34.38
CA ASP A 157 -7.33 -11.99 -35.71
C ASP A 157 -8.83 -12.16 -35.92
N ASN A 158 -9.55 -12.69 -34.93
CA ASN A 158 -11.01 -12.78 -34.94
C ASN A 158 -11.67 -11.37 -35.02
N ALA A 159 -11.11 -10.39 -34.35
CA ALA A 159 -11.59 -9.01 -34.40
C ALA A 159 -11.42 -8.38 -35.80
N PHE A 160 -10.33 -8.71 -36.52
CA PHE A 160 -10.14 -8.32 -37.92
C PHE A 160 -11.19 -8.97 -38.81
N ILE A 161 -11.40 -10.29 -38.72
CA ILE A 161 -12.40 -11.01 -39.50
C ILE A 161 -13.81 -10.40 -39.28
N ASN A 162 -14.14 -10.04 -38.06
CA ASN A 162 -15.41 -9.41 -37.74
C ASN A 162 -15.51 -7.96 -38.26
N ALA A 163 -14.40 -7.21 -38.26
CA ALA A 163 -14.37 -5.86 -38.82
C ALA A 163 -14.57 -5.87 -40.34
N GLU A 164 -14.07 -6.88 -41.03
CA GLU A 164 -14.25 -7.01 -42.51
C GLU A 164 -15.72 -7.21 -42.92
N LYS A 165 -16.56 -7.76 -42.06
CA LYS A 165 -18.01 -7.92 -42.27
C LYS A 165 -18.80 -6.61 -42.20
N LEU A 166 -18.18 -5.54 -41.70
CA LEU A 166 -18.79 -4.20 -41.58
C LEU A 166 -18.63 -3.40 -42.88
N SER A 167 -19.31 -2.26 -42.98
CA SER A 167 -19.24 -1.35 -44.11
C SER A 167 -19.07 0.11 -43.65
N GLY A 168 -18.64 0.97 -44.59
CA GLY A 168 -18.56 2.41 -44.39
C GLY A 168 -17.62 2.87 -43.27
N LYS A 169 -17.99 3.93 -42.56
CA LYS A 169 -17.18 4.57 -41.52
C LYS A 169 -16.93 3.64 -40.32
N ALA A 170 -17.86 2.76 -39.99
CA ALA A 170 -17.71 1.81 -38.87
C ALA A 170 -16.56 0.82 -39.15
N LYS A 171 -16.49 0.27 -40.36
CA LYS A 171 -15.38 -0.59 -40.82
C LYS A 171 -14.04 0.12 -40.74
N SER A 172 -13.93 1.28 -41.38
CA SER A 172 -12.66 2.04 -41.49
C SER A 172 -12.14 2.45 -40.10
N THR A 173 -13.01 2.88 -39.21
CA THR A 173 -12.61 3.27 -37.86
C THR A 173 -12.18 2.06 -37.02
N ARG A 174 -12.92 0.95 -37.07
CA ARG A 174 -12.56 -0.26 -36.35
C ARG A 174 -11.22 -0.82 -36.83
N LEU A 175 -11.00 -0.92 -38.13
CA LEU A 175 -9.74 -1.36 -38.72
C LEU A 175 -8.56 -0.46 -38.32
N ARG A 176 -8.77 0.86 -38.25
CA ARG A 176 -7.74 1.79 -37.77
C ARG A 176 -7.20 1.43 -36.41
N TYR A 177 -8.07 1.11 -35.45
CA TYR A 177 -7.65 0.72 -34.09
C TYR A 177 -7.05 -0.67 -34.04
N LEU A 178 -7.57 -1.64 -34.79
CA LEU A 178 -7.00 -2.97 -34.90
C LEU A 178 -5.59 -2.95 -35.53
N ASN A 179 -5.39 -2.17 -36.59
CA ASN A 179 -4.07 -1.98 -37.16
C ASN A 179 -3.11 -1.33 -36.16
N ALA A 180 -3.54 -0.29 -35.45
CA ALA A 180 -2.71 0.35 -34.43
C ALA A 180 -2.29 -0.63 -33.31
N ILE A 181 -3.16 -1.56 -32.90
CA ILE A 181 -2.81 -2.62 -31.94
C ILE A 181 -1.74 -3.54 -32.56
N ARG A 182 -1.95 -4.01 -33.80
CA ARG A 182 -1.02 -4.90 -34.49
C ARG A 182 0.35 -4.26 -34.71
N ASP A 183 0.37 -3.02 -35.18
CA ASP A 183 1.60 -2.26 -35.43
C ASP A 183 2.36 -2.03 -34.13
N TYR A 184 1.68 -1.64 -33.06
CA TYR A 184 2.27 -1.47 -31.73
C TYR A 184 2.89 -2.78 -31.23
N ILE A 185 2.19 -3.91 -31.37
CA ILE A 185 2.71 -5.23 -30.95
C ILE A 185 3.96 -5.59 -31.77
N THR A 186 3.94 -5.33 -33.07
CA THR A 186 5.08 -5.60 -33.95
C THR A 186 6.31 -4.80 -33.54
N GLU A 187 6.15 -3.51 -33.25
CA GLU A 187 7.25 -2.62 -32.89
C GLU A 187 7.76 -2.81 -31.46
N HIS A 188 6.85 -3.05 -30.50
CA HIS A 188 7.19 -3.05 -29.07
C HIS A 188 7.22 -4.45 -28.42
N GLN A 189 6.82 -5.48 -29.16
CA GLN A 189 6.75 -6.86 -28.68
C GLN A 189 5.95 -6.99 -27.37
N GLU A 190 4.85 -6.24 -27.25
CA GLU A 190 3.92 -6.29 -26.11
C GLU A 190 2.52 -5.81 -26.53
N ILE A 191 1.49 -6.35 -25.88
CA ILE A 191 0.12 -5.84 -26.05
C ILE A 191 0.04 -4.41 -25.49
N PRO A 192 -0.47 -3.42 -26.24
CA PRO A 192 -0.59 -2.05 -25.77
C PRO A 192 -1.66 -1.89 -24.69
N SER A 193 -1.50 -0.90 -23.81
CA SER A 193 -2.60 -0.33 -23.03
C SER A 193 -3.33 0.72 -23.88
N LYS A 194 -4.55 1.14 -23.46
CA LYS A 194 -5.24 2.26 -24.10
C LYS A 194 -4.43 3.56 -24.08
N SER A 195 -3.65 3.79 -23.03
CA SER A 195 -2.75 4.96 -22.93
C SER A 195 -1.60 4.87 -23.92
N ASN A 196 -1.01 3.70 -24.13
CA ASN A 196 0.01 3.47 -25.14
C ASN A 196 -0.54 3.75 -26.54
N LEU A 197 -1.75 3.23 -26.84
CA LEU A 197 -2.39 3.49 -28.14
C LEU A 197 -2.78 4.95 -28.34
N ALA A 198 -3.21 5.65 -27.28
CA ALA A 198 -3.51 7.07 -27.35
C ALA A 198 -2.25 7.89 -27.72
N GLN A 199 -1.12 7.57 -27.10
CA GLN A 199 0.17 8.15 -27.40
C GLN A 199 0.64 7.78 -28.80
N TYR A 200 0.55 6.51 -29.20
CA TYR A 200 0.93 5.99 -30.51
C TYR A 200 0.14 6.62 -31.65
N LEU A 201 -1.16 6.83 -31.44
CA LEU A 201 -2.07 7.45 -32.40
C LEU A 201 -2.12 8.99 -32.34
N HIS A 202 -1.40 9.62 -31.41
CA HIS A 202 -1.44 11.06 -31.12
C HIS A 202 -2.86 11.61 -30.88
N ILE A 203 -3.68 10.89 -30.12
CA ILE A 203 -5.05 11.27 -29.78
C ILE A 203 -5.30 11.22 -28.26
N ALA A 204 -6.37 11.86 -27.81
CA ALA A 204 -6.71 11.86 -26.39
C ALA A 204 -7.07 10.44 -25.87
N PRO A 205 -6.62 10.02 -24.67
CA PRO A 205 -6.96 8.71 -24.08
C PRO A 205 -8.47 8.46 -23.97
N ALA A 206 -9.25 9.52 -23.71
CA ALA A 206 -10.70 9.45 -23.66
C ALA A 206 -11.30 9.03 -25.01
N THR A 207 -10.72 9.47 -26.12
CA THR A 207 -11.14 9.11 -27.49
C THR A 207 -10.91 7.63 -27.75
N VAL A 208 -9.74 7.09 -27.37
CA VAL A 208 -9.45 5.65 -27.47
C VAL A 208 -10.46 4.86 -26.62
N SER A 209 -10.66 5.26 -25.37
CA SER A 209 -11.60 4.58 -24.47
C SER A 209 -13.02 4.57 -25.00
N TRP A 210 -13.48 5.67 -25.61
CA TRP A 210 -14.81 5.77 -26.21
C TRP A 210 -14.99 4.79 -27.39
N TYR A 211 -14.03 4.75 -28.31
CA TYR A 211 -14.08 3.83 -29.45
C TYR A 211 -13.94 2.36 -29.03
N PHE A 212 -13.09 2.08 -28.04
CA PHE A 212 -12.89 0.72 -27.52
C PHE A 212 -14.14 0.17 -26.84
N ASN A 213 -14.88 1.03 -26.15
CA ASN A 213 -16.18 0.65 -25.58
C ASN A 213 -17.23 0.47 -26.69
N MET A 214 -17.29 1.41 -27.66
CA MET A 214 -18.24 1.37 -28.77
C MET A 214 -18.08 0.12 -29.65
N TYR A 215 -16.83 -0.30 -29.89
CA TYR A 215 -16.51 -1.44 -30.75
C TYR A 215 -16.15 -2.70 -29.99
N GLU A 216 -16.32 -2.73 -28.68
CA GLU A 216 -16.03 -3.88 -27.81
C GLU A 216 -14.57 -4.42 -27.92
N LEU A 217 -13.59 -3.52 -28.12
CA LEU A 217 -12.18 -3.88 -28.31
C LEU A 217 -11.38 -3.96 -27.01
N ASN A 218 -12.01 -3.83 -25.86
CA ASN A 218 -11.32 -3.75 -24.57
C ASN A 218 -10.50 -5.01 -24.21
N HIS A 219 -10.92 -6.17 -24.71
CA HIS A 219 -10.23 -7.46 -24.50
C HIS A 219 -8.93 -7.59 -25.29
N LEU A 220 -8.72 -6.75 -26.34
CA LEU A 220 -7.54 -6.76 -27.20
C LEU A 220 -6.35 -5.94 -26.68
N VAL A 221 -6.51 -5.26 -25.57
CA VAL A 221 -5.48 -4.38 -25.00
C VAL A 221 -5.25 -4.77 -23.55
N LYS A 222 -4.03 -4.48 -23.07
CA LYS A 222 -3.77 -4.60 -21.62
C LYS A 222 -4.86 -3.83 -20.90
N PRO A 223 -5.49 -4.43 -19.88
CA PRO A 223 -6.36 -3.67 -19.01
C PRO A 223 -5.59 -2.43 -18.55
N THR A 224 -6.25 -1.28 -18.55
CA THR A 224 -5.71 -0.05 -17.98
C THR A 224 -5.01 -0.43 -16.70
N SER A 225 -3.74 -0.05 -16.53
CA SER A 225 -2.90 -0.49 -15.41
C SER A 225 -3.73 -0.42 -14.14
N THR A 226 -4.09 -1.59 -13.65
CA THR A 226 -4.82 -1.73 -12.39
C THR A 226 -3.96 -1.00 -11.37
N SER A 227 -4.50 0.01 -10.69
CA SER A 227 -3.71 0.69 -9.67
C SER A 227 -3.18 -0.36 -8.69
N ASN A 228 -2.02 -0.16 -8.09
CA ASN A 228 -1.46 -1.10 -7.11
C ASN A 228 -2.48 -1.44 -6.02
N GLN A 229 -3.37 -0.51 -5.71
CA GLN A 229 -4.45 -0.68 -4.73
C GLN A 229 -5.51 -1.68 -5.23
N VAL A 230 -5.97 -1.52 -6.47
CA VAL A 230 -6.92 -2.48 -7.09
C VAL A 230 -6.26 -3.85 -7.20
N ALA A 231 -5.01 -3.94 -7.65
CA ALA A 231 -4.27 -5.21 -7.73
C ALA A 231 -4.18 -5.91 -6.36
N THR A 232 -4.01 -5.14 -5.28
CA THR A 232 -3.99 -5.66 -3.91
C THR A 232 -5.34 -6.28 -3.50
N VAL A 233 -6.45 -5.65 -3.88
CA VAL A 233 -7.81 -6.19 -3.64
C VAL A 233 -8.05 -7.42 -4.49
N LEU A 234 -7.70 -7.37 -5.78
CA LEU A 234 -7.88 -8.51 -6.72
C LEU A 234 -7.12 -9.74 -6.26
N LYS A 235 -5.93 -9.59 -5.73
CA LYS A 235 -5.15 -10.71 -5.18
C LYS A 235 -5.94 -11.49 -4.14
N ILE A 236 -6.63 -10.81 -3.21
CA ILE A 236 -7.45 -11.48 -2.19
C ILE A 236 -8.64 -12.21 -2.83
N LEU A 237 -9.30 -11.60 -3.82
CA LEU A 237 -10.41 -12.23 -4.52
C LEU A 237 -9.96 -13.49 -5.23
N GLN A 238 -8.81 -13.45 -5.92
CA GLN A 238 -8.21 -14.60 -6.61
C GLN A 238 -7.80 -15.71 -5.65
N GLU A 239 -7.13 -15.37 -4.53
CA GLU A 239 -6.76 -16.32 -3.48
C GLU A 239 -7.96 -17.07 -2.90
N ASN A 240 -9.13 -16.41 -2.85
CA ASN A 240 -10.38 -16.97 -2.36
C ASN A 240 -11.31 -17.49 -3.48
N LYS A 241 -10.84 -17.52 -4.74
CA LYS A 241 -11.59 -17.99 -5.91
C LYS A 241 -12.93 -17.31 -6.08
N ILE A 242 -13.00 -16.00 -5.79
CA ILE A 242 -14.20 -15.18 -5.94
C ILE A 242 -14.23 -14.63 -7.35
N GLU A 243 -15.31 -14.88 -8.07
CA GLU A 243 -15.57 -14.30 -9.38
C GLU A 243 -15.78 -12.80 -9.28
N TYR A 244 -15.16 -12.02 -10.19
CA TYR A 244 -15.29 -10.58 -10.24
C TYR A 244 -15.27 -10.06 -11.68
N GLN A 245 -15.82 -8.88 -11.85
CA GLN A 245 -15.80 -8.11 -13.10
C GLN A 245 -15.26 -6.71 -12.79
N LEU A 246 -14.55 -6.11 -13.73
CA LEU A 246 -13.91 -4.80 -13.54
C LEU A 246 -14.64 -3.69 -14.29
N ASN A 247 -14.59 -2.47 -13.73
CA ASN A 247 -14.97 -1.22 -14.40
C ASN A 247 -16.41 -1.25 -14.99
N ARG A 248 -17.37 -1.76 -14.21
CA ARG A 248 -18.76 -1.88 -14.65
C ARG A 248 -19.49 -0.54 -14.54
N ARG A 249 -20.10 -0.10 -15.66
CA ARG A 249 -20.85 1.17 -15.77
C ARG A 249 -22.36 1.01 -15.95
N ASP A 250 -22.81 -0.19 -16.11
CA ASP A 250 -24.22 -0.56 -16.37
C ASP A 250 -24.97 -0.93 -15.10
N LEU A 251 -24.30 -1.02 -13.96
CA LEU A 251 -24.88 -1.44 -12.68
C LEU A 251 -25.61 -0.31 -11.97
N LEU A 252 -25.05 0.90 -11.98
CA LEU A 252 -25.69 2.06 -11.39
C LEU A 252 -26.53 2.81 -12.43
N SER A 253 -27.75 3.22 -12.05
CA SER A 253 -28.69 3.91 -12.96
C SER A 253 -28.12 5.23 -13.49
N ASN A 254 -27.22 5.89 -12.76
CA ASN A 254 -26.52 7.10 -13.18
C ASN A 254 -25.24 6.83 -14.02
N LYS A 255 -24.98 5.58 -14.41
CA LYS A 255 -23.83 5.15 -15.22
C LYS A 255 -22.46 5.41 -14.60
N GLN A 256 -22.38 5.70 -13.31
CA GLN A 256 -21.09 5.73 -12.61
C GLN A 256 -20.44 4.33 -12.61
N GLU A 257 -19.13 4.29 -12.77
CA GLU A 257 -18.36 3.05 -12.78
C GLU A 257 -18.27 2.44 -11.39
N ILE A 258 -18.36 1.12 -11.29
CA ILE A 258 -17.93 0.35 -10.12
C ILE A 258 -16.61 -0.35 -10.48
N ASP A 259 -15.56 -0.08 -9.72
CA ASP A 259 -14.19 -0.57 -10.02
C ASP A 259 -14.14 -2.11 -10.03
N ILE A 260 -14.71 -2.75 -9.03
CA ILE A 260 -14.74 -4.21 -8.91
C ILE A 260 -16.16 -4.65 -8.54
N TRP A 261 -16.76 -5.50 -9.33
CA TRP A 261 -18.08 -6.05 -9.12
C TRP A 261 -18.01 -7.55 -8.80
N LEU A 262 -18.67 -7.98 -7.74
CA LEU A 262 -18.81 -9.39 -7.34
C LEU A 262 -20.25 -9.86 -7.63
N PRO A 263 -20.51 -10.44 -8.82
CA PRO A 263 -21.89 -10.72 -9.26
C PRO A 263 -22.63 -11.69 -8.33
N ASN A 264 -21.97 -12.73 -7.86
CA ASN A 264 -22.57 -13.75 -6.98
C ASN A 264 -22.91 -13.23 -5.57
N HIS A 265 -22.46 -12.02 -5.22
CA HIS A 265 -22.64 -11.42 -3.90
C HIS A 265 -23.41 -10.10 -3.93
N ASN A 266 -23.80 -9.63 -5.12
CA ASN A 266 -24.41 -8.30 -5.34
C ASN A 266 -23.61 -7.18 -4.63
N LEU A 267 -22.28 -7.20 -4.79
CA LEU A 267 -21.36 -6.36 -4.05
C LEU A 267 -20.40 -5.63 -4.98
N GLY A 268 -20.40 -4.32 -4.94
CA GLY A 268 -19.40 -3.46 -5.54
C GLY A 268 -18.28 -3.12 -4.55
N ILE A 269 -17.06 -3.05 -5.03
CA ILE A 269 -15.90 -2.56 -4.28
C ILE A 269 -15.31 -1.38 -5.06
N GLU A 270 -15.25 -0.23 -4.41
CA GLU A 270 -14.60 0.99 -4.89
C GLU A 270 -13.23 1.11 -4.28
N VAL A 271 -12.24 1.32 -5.08
CA VAL A 271 -10.86 1.56 -4.63
C VAL A 271 -10.52 3.02 -4.85
N ASN A 272 -10.35 3.74 -3.77
CA ASN A 272 -10.22 5.20 -3.76
C ASN A 272 -8.78 5.64 -3.44
N PRO A 273 -7.87 5.70 -4.44
CA PRO A 273 -6.51 6.18 -4.23
C PRO A 273 -6.50 7.66 -3.84
N VAL A 274 -5.64 8.02 -2.90
CA VAL A 274 -5.48 9.41 -2.45
C VAL A 274 -5.19 10.35 -3.61
N SER A 275 -4.43 9.90 -4.61
CA SER A 275 -4.07 10.67 -5.80
C SER A 275 -5.25 11.21 -6.61
N THR A 276 -6.42 10.58 -6.52
CA THR A 276 -7.62 10.98 -7.27
C THR A 276 -8.81 11.33 -6.37
N HIS A 277 -8.70 11.13 -5.07
CA HIS A 277 -9.82 11.27 -4.12
C HIS A 277 -9.58 12.30 -3.01
N THR A 278 -8.54 13.14 -3.12
CA THR A 278 -8.34 14.29 -2.23
C THR A 278 -9.10 15.52 -2.72
N ILE A 279 -9.41 16.44 -1.79
CA ILE A 279 -9.91 17.78 -2.09
C ILE A 279 -8.79 18.80 -1.83
N ASP A 280 -8.80 19.87 -2.59
CA ASP A 280 -7.89 21.03 -2.43
C ASP A 280 -6.41 20.75 -2.75
N ASP A 281 -6.07 19.62 -3.32
CA ASP A 281 -4.72 19.34 -3.79
C ASP A 281 -4.55 19.86 -5.23
N PRO A 282 -3.60 20.76 -5.52
CA PRO A 282 -3.41 21.32 -6.85
C PRO A 282 -2.86 20.31 -7.88
N LYS A 283 -2.27 19.22 -7.42
CA LYS A 283 -1.72 18.14 -8.29
C LYS A 283 -2.55 16.87 -8.25
N TRP A 284 -3.15 16.59 -7.09
CA TRP A 284 -3.97 15.42 -6.85
C TRP A 284 -5.36 15.88 -6.42
N GLY A 285 -6.35 15.09 -6.74
CA GLY A 285 -7.67 15.26 -6.19
C GLY A 285 -8.56 16.21 -6.98
N PHE A 286 -9.54 15.60 -7.60
CA PHE A 286 -10.60 16.28 -8.34
C PHE A 286 -11.97 15.90 -7.78
N THR A 287 -11.99 15.28 -6.59
CA THR A 287 -13.20 14.73 -6.00
C THR A 287 -13.97 15.80 -5.24
N LYS A 288 -15.28 15.86 -5.43
CA LYS A 288 -16.17 16.73 -4.67
C LYS A 288 -16.37 16.15 -3.25
N LYS A 289 -16.59 17.01 -2.26
CA LYS A 289 -16.81 16.65 -0.85
C LYS A 289 -17.82 15.50 -0.66
N ASN A 290 -18.89 15.48 -1.42
CA ASN A 290 -19.97 14.50 -1.30
C ASN A 290 -19.90 13.38 -2.35
N TYR A 291 -18.78 13.22 -3.06
CA TYR A 291 -18.65 12.25 -4.15
C TYR A 291 -18.94 10.81 -3.68
N HIS A 292 -18.25 10.35 -2.65
CA HIS A 292 -18.42 8.99 -2.14
C HIS A 292 -19.82 8.78 -1.53
N GLN A 293 -20.36 9.81 -0.86
CA GLN A 293 -21.69 9.78 -0.31
C GLN A 293 -22.76 9.63 -1.41
N ALA A 294 -22.68 10.45 -2.46
CA ALA A 294 -23.61 10.39 -3.58
C ALA A 294 -23.58 9.03 -4.28
N LYS A 295 -22.37 8.47 -4.49
CA LYS A 295 -22.21 7.15 -5.09
C LYS A 295 -22.77 6.03 -4.21
N SER A 296 -22.53 6.09 -2.90
CA SER A 296 -23.08 5.13 -1.94
C SER A 296 -24.62 5.19 -1.86
N GLN A 297 -25.19 6.39 -1.93
CA GLN A 297 -26.64 6.57 -1.97
C GLN A 297 -27.22 6.04 -3.27
N GLN A 298 -26.56 6.29 -4.41
CA GLN A 298 -27.00 5.74 -5.68
C GLN A 298 -26.99 4.22 -5.67
N ALA A 299 -25.91 3.60 -5.19
CA ALA A 299 -25.82 2.15 -5.05
C ALA A 299 -26.92 1.60 -4.13
N LEU A 300 -27.24 2.32 -3.06
CA LEU A 300 -28.35 1.94 -2.16
C LEU A 300 -29.71 1.96 -2.90
N ASN A 301 -29.98 3.02 -3.67
CA ASN A 301 -31.20 3.17 -4.47
C ASN A 301 -31.32 2.07 -5.54
N ASP A 302 -30.20 1.69 -6.14
CA ASP A 302 -30.10 0.61 -7.15
C ASP A 302 -30.03 -0.80 -6.52
N ASN A 303 -30.23 -0.91 -5.19
CA ASN A 303 -30.19 -2.16 -4.43
C ASN A 303 -28.86 -2.91 -4.57
N ILE A 304 -27.74 -2.18 -4.59
CA ILE A 304 -26.38 -2.70 -4.67
C ILE A 304 -25.66 -2.45 -3.34
N ALA A 305 -24.99 -3.47 -2.81
CA ALA A 305 -24.05 -3.29 -1.71
C ALA A 305 -22.77 -2.64 -2.23
N LEU A 306 -22.24 -1.62 -1.53
CA LEU A 306 -21.04 -0.92 -1.95
C LEU A 306 -20.07 -0.75 -0.78
N VAL A 307 -18.79 -1.09 -1.04
CA VAL A 307 -17.70 -0.95 -0.09
C VAL A 307 -16.62 -0.05 -0.68
N HIS A 308 -16.29 1.03 0.00
CA HIS A 308 -15.16 1.89 -0.34
C HIS A 308 -13.89 1.42 0.38
N ILE A 309 -12.81 1.23 -0.34
CA ILE A 309 -11.46 0.96 0.16
C ILE A 309 -10.57 2.16 -0.15
N TYR A 310 -10.00 2.75 0.88
CA TYR A 310 -9.08 3.88 0.78
C TYR A 310 -7.63 3.41 0.99
N ASP A 311 -6.64 4.16 0.51
CA ASP A 311 -5.22 3.88 0.78
C ASP A 311 -4.95 3.74 2.28
N THR A 312 -5.63 4.54 3.11
CA THR A 312 -5.54 4.48 4.57
C THR A 312 -6.09 3.19 5.17
N ASP A 313 -7.01 2.51 4.49
CA ASP A 313 -7.51 1.19 4.91
C ASP A 313 -6.49 0.10 4.57
N LEU A 314 -5.84 0.20 3.39
CA LEU A 314 -4.80 -0.74 2.95
C LEU A 314 -3.56 -0.68 3.86
N GLN A 315 -3.22 0.49 4.40
CA GLN A 315 -2.09 0.69 5.30
C GLN A 315 -2.39 0.28 6.75
N SER A 316 -3.65 0.28 7.14
CA SER A 316 -4.06 -0.14 8.48
C SER A 316 -4.16 -1.66 8.57
N THR A 317 -3.21 -2.30 9.24
CA THR A 317 -3.21 -3.77 9.46
C THR A 317 -4.55 -4.26 10.02
N GLN A 318 -5.14 -3.53 10.98
CA GLN A 318 -6.42 -3.89 11.60
C GLN A 318 -7.56 -3.85 10.57
N LYS A 319 -7.74 -2.75 9.85
CA LYS A 319 -8.81 -2.59 8.85
C LYS A 319 -8.65 -3.57 7.69
N TRP A 320 -7.42 -3.74 7.23
CA TRP A 320 -7.10 -4.64 6.14
C TRP A 320 -7.37 -6.11 6.50
N ASN A 321 -7.04 -6.54 7.70
CA ASN A 321 -7.35 -7.88 8.19
C ASN A 321 -8.86 -8.09 8.35
N ALA A 322 -9.60 -7.10 8.86
CA ALA A 322 -11.06 -7.17 8.94
C ALA A 322 -11.69 -7.29 7.54
N PHE A 323 -11.18 -6.57 6.54
CA PHE A 323 -11.60 -6.69 5.14
C PHE A 323 -11.32 -8.09 4.59
N LYS A 324 -10.08 -8.58 4.71
CA LYS A 324 -9.70 -9.93 4.27
C LYS A 324 -10.61 -11.00 4.86
N THR A 325 -10.80 -10.96 6.18
CA THR A 325 -11.68 -11.90 6.88
C THR A 325 -13.12 -11.84 6.34
N ARG A 326 -13.63 -10.64 6.05
CA ARG A 326 -14.97 -10.48 5.50
C ARG A 326 -15.08 -11.03 4.08
N ILE A 327 -14.10 -10.78 3.22
CA ILE A 327 -14.04 -11.32 1.86
C ILE A 327 -13.94 -12.85 1.89
N GLN A 328 -13.03 -13.42 2.69
CA GLN A 328 -12.90 -14.87 2.86
C GLN A 328 -14.21 -15.52 3.26
N SER A 329 -14.92 -14.87 4.17
CA SER A 329 -16.22 -15.38 4.64
C SER A 329 -17.32 -15.41 3.58
N LEU A 330 -17.13 -14.80 2.40
CA LEU A 330 -18.15 -14.83 1.33
C LEU A 330 -18.26 -16.22 0.68
N THR A 331 -17.16 -16.96 0.61
CA THR A 331 -17.11 -18.30 -0.02
C THR A 331 -17.30 -19.46 0.97
N GLU A 332 -17.35 -19.16 2.27
CA GLU A 332 -17.49 -20.19 3.31
C GLU A 332 -18.92 -20.71 3.45
N ASN A 333 -19.05 -21.99 3.69
CA ASN A 333 -20.30 -22.59 4.14
C ASN A 333 -20.51 -22.31 5.62
N LYS A 334 -21.13 -21.15 5.93
CA LYS A 334 -21.27 -20.65 7.29
C LYS A 334 -22.26 -21.44 8.13
N SER A 335 -21.88 -21.74 9.36
CA SER A 335 -22.79 -22.30 10.33
C SER A 335 -23.93 -21.32 10.65
N LYS A 336 -25.19 -21.76 10.48
CA LYS A 336 -26.39 -20.99 10.78
C LYS A 336 -26.80 -21.23 12.23
N ILE A 337 -26.83 -20.19 13.05
CA ILE A 337 -27.15 -20.26 14.48
C ILE A 337 -28.38 -19.38 14.76
N GLY A 338 -29.35 -19.92 15.46
CA GLY A 338 -30.44 -19.12 16.01
C GLY A 338 -30.02 -18.43 17.30
N ALA A 339 -30.21 -17.13 17.43
CA ALA A 339 -29.84 -16.40 18.65
C ALA A 339 -30.50 -16.94 19.93
N ARG A 340 -31.61 -17.67 19.82
CA ARG A 340 -32.30 -18.34 20.94
C ARG A 340 -31.39 -19.35 21.63
N LYS A 341 -30.46 -20.00 20.89
CA LYS A 341 -29.50 -20.99 21.38
C LYS A 341 -28.25 -20.35 22.00
N CYS A 342 -28.16 -19.03 22.03
CA CYS A 342 -27.01 -18.28 22.49
C CYS A 342 -27.27 -17.66 23.85
N ILE A 343 -26.23 -17.52 24.65
CA ILE A 343 -26.25 -16.79 25.93
C ILE A 343 -25.76 -15.37 25.66
N VAL A 344 -26.43 -14.38 26.29
CA VAL A 344 -26.02 -12.97 26.22
C VAL A 344 -25.63 -12.52 27.62
N LYS A 345 -24.47 -11.91 27.73
CA LYS A 345 -23.94 -11.37 29.01
C LYS A 345 -23.02 -10.18 28.77
N GLU A 346 -22.77 -9.40 29.81
CA GLU A 346 -21.70 -8.41 29.77
C GLU A 346 -20.33 -9.08 29.61
N ILE A 347 -19.44 -8.38 28.92
CA ILE A 347 -18.04 -8.77 28.72
C ILE A 347 -17.12 -7.62 29.10
N ASP A 348 -15.93 -7.96 29.49
CA ASP A 348 -14.90 -6.98 29.84
C ASP A 348 -14.38 -6.23 28.59
N LYS A 349 -13.68 -5.12 28.86
CA LYS A 349 -13.13 -4.25 27.81
C LYS A 349 -12.16 -5.00 26.90
N LYS A 350 -11.29 -5.84 27.44
CA LYS A 350 -10.26 -6.57 26.70
C LYS A 350 -10.89 -7.54 25.70
N THR A 351 -11.81 -8.39 26.18
CA THR A 351 -12.56 -9.34 25.34
C THR A 351 -13.30 -8.63 24.20
N SER A 352 -13.96 -7.51 24.51
CA SER A 352 -14.67 -6.71 23.51
C SER A 352 -13.69 -6.12 22.47
N GLN A 353 -12.57 -5.58 22.92
CA GLN A 353 -11.55 -4.99 22.03
C GLN A 353 -10.92 -6.02 21.10
N GLU A 354 -10.54 -7.18 21.61
CA GLU A 354 -9.98 -8.26 20.80
C GLU A 354 -10.94 -8.71 19.69
N PHE A 355 -12.22 -8.89 20.04
CA PHE A 355 -13.24 -9.28 19.07
C PHE A 355 -13.48 -8.20 18.00
N LEU A 356 -13.68 -6.95 18.41
CA LEU A 356 -13.97 -5.85 17.50
C LEU A 356 -12.77 -5.48 16.62
N ASN A 357 -11.55 -5.49 17.14
CA ASN A 357 -10.34 -5.25 16.35
C ASN A 357 -10.12 -6.35 15.31
N ARG A 358 -10.57 -7.55 15.57
CA ARG A 358 -10.46 -8.67 14.62
C ARG A 358 -11.50 -8.61 13.51
N TYR A 359 -12.75 -8.22 13.81
CA TYR A 359 -13.88 -8.43 12.90
C TYR A 359 -14.61 -7.15 12.47
N HIS A 360 -14.46 -6.05 13.19
CA HIS A 360 -15.12 -4.79 12.88
C HIS A 360 -14.18 -3.83 12.16
N PHE A 361 -14.61 -3.23 11.05
CA PHE A 361 -13.78 -2.32 10.25
C PHE A 361 -13.22 -1.13 11.02
N GLN A 362 -14.04 -0.52 11.84
CA GLN A 362 -13.62 0.63 12.65
C GLN A 362 -12.91 0.20 13.94
N GLY A 363 -12.72 -1.11 14.15
CA GLY A 363 -12.15 -1.65 15.37
C GLY A 363 -12.99 -1.37 16.62
N ALA A 364 -12.36 -1.49 17.77
CA ALA A 364 -12.97 -1.25 19.06
C ALA A 364 -13.21 0.25 19.31
N ASP A 365 -14.32 0.57 19.95
CA ASP A 365 -14.54 1.88 20.55
C ASP A 365 -13.88 1.99 21.94
N GLN A 366 -13.52 3.22 22.31
CA GLN A 366 -12.87 3.49 23.62
C GLN A 366 -13.86 4.00 24.67
N SER A 367 -15.03 4.48 24.25
CA SER A 367 -15.97 5.23 25.07
C SER A 367 -17.22 4.44 25.51
N ALA A 368 -17.33 3.16 25.13
CA ALA A 368 -18.46 2.35 25.54
C ALA A 368 -18.53 2.23 27.07
N LEU A 369 -19.73 2.41 27.59
CA LEU A 369 -20.07 2.14 28.99
C LEU A 369 -20.41 0.65 29.17
N HIS A 370 -21.19 0.09 28.23
CA HIS A 370 -21.63 -1.29 28.28
C HIS A 370 -21.12 -2.05 27.04
N ARG A 371 -20.66 -3.28 27.30
CA ARG A 371 -20.13 -4.21 26.29
C ARG A 371 -20.82 -5.53 26.47
N ILE A 372 -21.58 -5.93 25.47
CA ILE A 372 -22.49 -7.09 25.54
C ILE A 372 -22.03 -8.12 24.53
N GLY A 373 -21.69 -9.30 25.00
CA GLY A 373 -21.27 -10.43 24.18
C GLY A 373 -22.38 -11.47 24.04
N MET A 374 -22.46 -12.08 22.85
CA MET A 374 -23.29 -13.24 22.59
C MET A 374 -22.44 -14.48 22.39
N TYR A 375 -22.71 -15.52 23.14
CA TYR A 375 -21.98 -16.78 23.15
C TYR A 375 -22.82 -17.93 22.62
N HIS A 376 -22.20 -18.78 21.81
CA HIS A 376 -22.72 -20.09 21.45
C HIS A 376 -21.77 -21.16 21.97
N GLY A 377 -22.18 -21.89 23.03
CA GLY A 377 -21.23 -22.57 23.88
C GLY A 377 -20.23 -21.57 24.48
N ASP A 378 -18.95 -21.90 24.44
CA ASP A 378 -17.87 -21.04 24.96
C ASP A 378 -17.36 -20.00 23.92
N LYS A 379 -17.89 -20.02 22.71
CA LYS A 379 -17.42 -19.14 21.62
C LYS A 379 -18.18 -17.83 21.60
N LEU A 380 -17.47 -16.71 21.73
CA LEU A 380 -18.02 -15.38 21.50
C LEU A 380 -18.25 -15.19 19.99
N ILE A 381 -19.51 -14.98 19.59
CA ILE A 381 -19.91 -14.92 18.19
C ILE A 381 -20.46 -13.55 17.75
N ALA A 382 -20.88 -12.70 18.69
CA ALA A 382 -21.28 -11.34 18.39
C ALA A 382 -21.05 -10.41 19.58
N VAL A 383 -20.80 -9.13 19.30
CA VAL A 383 -20.58 -8.07 20.29
C VAL A 383 -21.43 -6.85 19.92
N LEU A 384 -22.03 -6.24 20.94
CA LEU A 384 -22.67 -4.93 20.90
C LEU A 384 -22.02 -4.02 21.94
N THR A 385 -21.65 -2.79 21.57
CA THR A 385 -21.16 -1.79 22.52
C THR A 385 -22.04 -0.55 22.52
N CYS A 386 -22.28 0.02 23.69
CA CYS A 386 -23.23 1.10 23.91
C CYS A 386 -22.66 2.15 24.87
N GLY A 387 -23.09 3.39 24.71
CA GLY A 387 -22.78 4.49 25.63
C GLY A 387 -23.81 5.59 25.56
N LYS A 388 -23.67 6.62 26.41
CA LYS A 388 -24.51 7.81 26.33
C LYS A 388 -24.17 8.64 25.10
N SER A 389 -25.19 9.20 24.44
CA SER A 389 -24.97 10.15 23.36
C SER A 389 -24.26 11.40 23.87
N ARG A 390 -23.31 11.89 23.09
CA ARG A 390 -22.59 13.16 23.40
C ARG A 390 -23.39 14.40 23.04
N PHE A 391 -24.43 14.26 22.23
CA PHE A 391 -25.13 15.37 21.61
C PHE A 391 -26.55 15.54 22.13
N THR A 392 -27.15 14.51 22.73
CA THR A 392 -28.55 14.51 23.13
C THR A 392 -28.70 13.88 24.51
N SER A 393 -29.36 14.57 25.43
CA SER A 393 -29.75 14.04 26.73
C SER A 393 -30.75 12.89 26.57
N HIS A 394 -30.86 12.02 27.56
CA HIS A 394 -31.79 10.87 27.57
C HIS A 394 -31.67 9.97 26.33
N THR A 395 -30.48 9.95 25.71
CA THR A 395 -30.24 9.20 24.48
C THR A 395 -29.02 8.30 24.65
N TRP A 396 -29.20 7.05 24.26
CA TRP A 396 -28.14 6.06 24.19
C TRP A 396 -27.69 5.88 22.75
N GLU A 397 -26.40 5.62 22.55
CA GLU A 397 -25.82 5.32 21.25
C GLU A 397 -25.29 3.91 21.22
N LEU A 398 -25.69 3.14 20.21
CA LEU A 398 -25.10 1.84 19.90
C LEU A 398 -23.86 2.10 19.03
N TYR A 399 -22.67 1.99 19.64
CA TYR A 399 -21.43 2.36 18.98
C TYR A 399 -20.94 1.33 17.98
N ARG A 400 -20.96 0.05 18.36
CA ARG A 400 -20.52 -1.06 17.50
C ARG A 400 -21.47 -2.21 17.63
N TYR A 401 -21.80 -2.79 16.50
CA TYR A 401 -22.41 -4.10 16.40
C TYR A 401 -21.60 -4.94 15.41
N CYS A 402 -21.12 -6.09 15.86
CA CYS A 402 -20.32 -6.99 15.05
C CYS A 402 -20.68 -8.43 15.32
N VAL A 403 -20.84 -9.19 14.23
CA VAL A 403 -20.95 -10.66 14.27
C VAL A 403 -19.67 -11.22 13.65
N ASN A 404 -19.11 -12.26 14.24
CA ASN A 404 -18.03 -12.99 13.63
C ASN A 404 -18.45 -13.47 12.23
N PRO A 405 -17.78 -13.04 11.14
CA PRO A 405 -18.23 -13.25 9.77
C PRO A 405 -18.29 -14.72 9.33
N HIS A 406 -17.68 -15.63 10.09
CA HIS A 406 -17.76 -17.08 9.84
C HIS A 406 -19.08 -17.72 10.28
N TYR A 407 -19.99 -16.94 10.89
CA TYR A 407 -21.30 -17.40 11.32
C TYR A 407 -22.42 -16.56 10.72
N ILE A 408 -23.58 -17.18 10.52
CA ILE A 408 -24.86 -16.49 10.29
C ILE A 408 -25.68 -16.65 11.57
N VAL A 409 -25.87 -15.55 12.30
CA VAL A 409 -26.58 -15.59 13.58
C VAL A 409 -27.92 -14.88 13.44
N HIS A 410 -28.98 -15.66 13.21
CA HIS A 410 -30.33 -15.12 13.06
C HIS A 410 -30.86 -14.54 14.37
N GLY A 411 -31.26 -13.26 14.34
CA GLY A 411 -31.80 -12.55 15.51
C GLY A 411 -30.75 -12.04 16.50
N ALA A 412 -29.46 -12.09 16.17
CA ALA A 412 -28.38 -11.65 17.06
C ALA A 412 -28.54 -10.19 17.48
N PHE A 413 -28.71 -9.27 16.53
CA PHE A 413 -28.87 -7.86 16.85
C PHE A 413 -30.05 -7.62 17.78
N ASN A 414 -31.21 -8.19 17.46
CA ASN A 414 -32.41 -8.02 18.28
C ASN A 414 -32.24 -8.54 19.70
N LYS A 415 -31.56 -9.67 19.89
CA LYS A 415 -31.32 -10.23 21.21
C LYS A 415 -30.34 -9.38 22.03
N LEU A 416 -29.30 -8.83 21.38
CA LEU A 416 -28.30 -8.00 22.04
C LEU A 416 -28.85 -6.64 22.47
N TRP A 417 -29.51 -5.89 21.55
CA TRP A 417 -30.03 -4.57 21.92
C TRP A 417 -31.20 -4.66 22.91
N LYS A 418 -32.04 -5.69 22.83
CA LYS A 418 -33.10 -5.93 23.81
C LYS A 418 -32.54 -6.29 25.18
N TYR A 419 -31.44 -7.05 25.24
CA TYR A 419 -30.72 -7.28 26.49
C TYR A 419 -30.24 -5.95 27.07
N PHE A 420 -29.61 -5.11 26.26
CA PHE A 420 -29.14 -3.80 26.65
C PHE A 420 -30.29 -2.94 27.23
N THR A 421 -31.39 -2.82 26.50
CA THR A 421 -32.49 -1.96 26.93
C THR A 421 -33.14 -2.47 28.22
N LYS A 422 -33.30 -3.77 28.36
CA LYS A 422 -33.86 -4.37 29.58
C LYS A 422 -33.05 -4.07 30.84
N HIS A 423 -31.73 -3.94 30.73
CA HIS A 423 -30.85 -3.85 31.91
C HIS A 423 -30.34 -2.42 32.17
N TYR A 424 -30.32 -1.54 31.18
CA TYR A 424 -29.56 -0.27 31.28
C TYR A 424 -30.34 0.96 30.82
N THR A 425 -31.54 0.82 30.29
CA THR A 425 -32.31 1.97 29.82
C THR A 425 -33.62 2.12 30.60
N ALA A 426 -34.20 3.32 30.56
CA ALA A 426 -35.50 3.65 31.11
C ALA A 426 -36.52 3.89 29.96
N ASN A 427 -37.81 3.78 30.30
CA ASN A 427 -38.88 4.15 29.38
C ASN A 427 -38.77 5.62 28.99
N GLY A 428 -39.02 5.93 27.72
CA GLY A 428 -38.89 7.29 27.18
C GLY A 428 -37.50 7.69 26.72
N GLU A 429 -36.47 6.87 26.98
CA GLU A 429 -35.15 7.09 26.39
C GLU A 429 -35.15 6.72 24.90
N THR A 430 -34.18 7.26 24.17
CA THR A 430 -34.01 7.02 22.73
C THR A 430 -32.72 6.24 22.47
N LEU A 431 -32.76 5.28 21.57
CA LEU A 431 -31.57 4.65 21.00
C LEU A 431 -31.23 5.30 19.67
N ILE A 432 -29.95 5.63 19.46
CA ILE A 432 -29.41 6.03 18.15
C ILE A 432 -28.34 5.03 17.71
N THR A 433 -28.22 4.87 16.40
CA THR A 433 -27.11 4.11 15.80
C THR A 433 -26.81 4.63 14.41
N TYR A 434 -25.63 4.30 13.92
CA TYR A 434 -25.14 4.76 12.62
C TYR A 434 -24.77 3.57 11.76
N MET A 435 -25.27 3.53 10.52
CA MET A 435 -24.84 2.58 9.50
C MET A 435 -23.82 3.24 8.59
N ASP A 436 -22.58 2.77 8.63
CA ASP A 436 -21.47 3.27 7.82
C ASP A 436 -21.74 3.02 6.33
N LEU A 437 -21.84 4.08 5.54
CA LEU A 437 -22.04 3.99 4.09
C LEU A 437 -20.76 3.56 3.34
N ASN A 438 -19.60 3.63 3.99
CA ASN A 438 -18.36 3.20 3.37
C ASN A 438 -18.16 1.68 3.36
N LYS A 439 -18.81 0.94 4.24
CA LYS A 439 -18.52 -0.49 4.48
C LYS A 439 -19.78 -1.36 4.43
N ARG A 440 -20.60 -1.16 3.40
CA ARG A 440 -21.83 -1.93 3.21
C ARG A 440 -21.59 -3.20 2.40
N PHE A 441 -21.46 -4.33 3.07
CA PHE A 441 -21.31 -5.66 2.45
C PHE A 441 -22.64 -6.35 2.10
N THR A 442 -23.75 -5.71 2.38
CA THR A 442 -25.10 -6.25 2.10
C THR A 442 -26.08 -5.12 1.91
N VAL A 443 -27.05 -5.32 1.06
CA VAL A 443 -28.18 -4.40 0.87
C VAL A 443 -29.18 -4.45 2.03
N SER A 444 -29.15 -5.53 2.79
CA SER A 444 -30.08 -5.73 3.92
C SER A 444 -29.82 -4.75 5.06
N ASN A 445 -30.89 -4.14 5.58
CA ASN A 445 -30.84 -3.22 6.70
C ASN A 445 -31.37 -3.87 7.98
N ILE A 446 -30.46 -4.13 8.90
CA ILE A 446 -30.77 -4.77 10.17
C ILE A 446 -31.52 -3.84 11.13
N TYR A 447 -31.28 -2.54 11.05
CA TYR A 447 -31.87 -1.55 11.93
C TYR A 447 -33.36 -1.38 11.62
N GLU A 448 -33.73 -1.20 10.35
CA GLU A 448 -35.13 -1.11 9.92
C GLU A 448 -35.93 -2.38 10.29
N ARG A 449 -35.32 -3.55 10.05
CA ARG A 449 -35.92 -4.84 10.45
C ARG A 449 -36.13 -4.97 11.96
N SER A 450 -35.37 -4.20 12.75
CA SER A 450 -35.48 -4.17 14.21
C SER A 450 -36.36 -3.03 14.72
N GLY A 451 -37.05 -2.33 13.80
CA GLY A 451 -37.97 -1.24 14.11
C GLY A 451 -37.30 0.07 14.48
N PHE A 452 -36.06 0.29 14.01
CA PHE A 452 -35.43 1.62 14.01
C PHE A 452 -35.89 2.38 12.79
N ILE A 453 -36.03 3.69 12.93
CA ILE A 453 -36.48 4.60 11.87
C ILE A 453 -35.28 5.38 11.36
N LEU A 454 -35.17 5.53 10.04
CA LEU A 454 -34.15 6.41 9.44
C LEU A 454 -34.45 7.86 9.81
N ASP A 455 -33.52 8.52 10.45
CA ASP A 455 -33.65 9.88 10.95
C ASP A 455 -32.83 10.90 10.12
N GLY A 456 -31.89 10.42 9.35
CA GLY A 456 -31.13 11.26 8.43
C GLY A 456 -29.81 10.65 7.99
N ILE A 457 -29.05 11.48 7.27
CA ILE A 457 -27.70 11.13 6.78
C ILE A 457 -26.71 12.12 7.39
N THR A 458 -25.62 11.60 7.94
CA THR A 458 -24.55 12.48 8.44
C THR A 458 -23.78 13.07 7.26
N PRO A 459 -23.31 14.32 7.37
CA PRO A 459 -22.38 14.86 6.38
C PRO A 459 -21.13 13.96 6.27
N PRO A 460 -20.50 13.89 5.08
CA PRO A 460 -19.21 13.23 4.94
C PRO A 460 -18.19 13.76 5.93
N ASN A 461 -17.52 12.88 6.64
CA ASN A 461 -16.38 13.22 7.46
C ASN A 461 -15.10 13.10 6.64
N TYR A 462 -13.97 13.62 7.15
CA TYR A 462 -12.70 13.53 6.45
C TYR A 462 -11.56 13.14 7.37
N VAL A 463 -10.53 12.62 6.75
CA VAL A 463 -9.20 12.46 7.31
C VAL A 463 -8.22 13.30 6.50
N TRP A 464 -7.18 13.78 7.17
CA TRP A 464 -6.03 14.39 6.51
C TRP A 464 -5.04 13.31 6.12
N VAL A 465 -4.61 13.31 4.87
CA VAL A 465 -3.62 12.36 4.36
C VAL A 465 -2.43 13.13 3.81
N GLN A 466 -1.24 12.78 4.25
CA GLN A 466 0.00 13.38 3.78
C GLN A 466 0.40 12.80 2.42
N ARG A 467 0.66 13.67 1.43
CA ARG A 467 0.88 13.30 0.04
C ARG A 467 2.00 12.25 -0.17
N ASN A 468 3.11 12.41 0.52
CA ASN A 468 4.31 11.62 0.25
C ASN A 468 4.40 10.33 1.07
N THR A 469 3.95 10.38 2.30
CA THR A 469 4.05 9.27 3.26
C THR A 469 2.75 8.52 3.45
N PHE A 470 1.61 9.09 2.99
CA PHE A 470 0.25 8.61 3.26
C PHE A 470 -0.09 8.57 4.76
N ASP A 471 0.70 9.26 5.61
CA ASP A 471 0.35 9.43 7.02
C ASP A 471 -1.05 10.04 7.14
N CYS A 472 -1.84 9.51 8.08
CA CYS A 472 -3.24 9.85 8.23
C CYS A 472 -3.50 10.48 9.59
N LYS A 473 -4.16 11.64 9.61
CA LYS A 473 -4.60 12.32 10.83
C LYS A 473 -6.09 12.57 10.81
N THR A 474 -6.73 12.27 11.92
CA THR A 474 -8.15 12.54 12.11
C THR A 474 -8.40 14.03 12.36
N ARG A 475 -9.62 14.50 12.12
CA ARG A 475 -10.04 15.87 12.50
C ARG A 475 -9.79 16.19 13.97
N TYR A 476 -9.91 15.21 14.86
CA TYR A 476 -9.69 15.40 16.29
C TYR A 476 -8.21 15.68 16.60
N GLU A 477 -7.29 15.08 15.86
CA GLU A 477 -5.84 15.30 16.03
C GLU A 477 -5.39 16.66 15.47
N THR A 478 -6.12 17.21 14.51
CA THR A 478 -5.73 18.41 13.76
C THR A 478 -6.59 19.64 14.10
N THR A 479 -7.33 19.61 15.20
CA THR A 479 -8.08 20.82 15.60
C THR A 479 -7.13 22.01 15.75
N LYS A 480 -7.56 23.23 15.35
CA LYS A 480 -6.74 24.44 15.43
C LYS A 480 -6.08 24.61 16.81
N LYS A 481 -6.84 24.32 17.89
CA LYS A 481 -6.31 24.39 19.26
C LYS A 481 -5.08 23.48 19.45
N LYS A 482 -5.12 22.26 18.94
CA LYS A 482 -3.99 21.31 19.06
C LYS A 482 -2.81 21.73 18.20
N LEU A 483 -3.08 22.17 16.96
CA LEU A 483 -2.02 22.63 16.06
C LEU A 483 -1.28 23.86 16.65
N VAL A 484 -2.00 24.78 17.27
CA VAL A 484 -1.38 25.91 17.98
C VAL A 484 -0.55 25.42 19.18
N GLN A 485 -1.03 24.43 19.92
CA GLN A 485 -0.25 23.78 21.00
C GLN A 485 1.01 23.06 20.49
N GLU A 486 0.99 22.58 19.25
CA GLU A 486 2.16 22.00 18.57
C GLU A 486 3.14 23.08 18.06
N GLY A 487 2.83 24.37 18.20
CA GLY A 487 3.71 25.49 17.84
C GLY A 487 3.40 26.11 16.46
N PHE A 488 2.28 25.79 15.83
CA PHE A 488 1.89 26.43 14.57
C PHE A 488 1.25 27.80 14.81
N ASP A 489 1.37 28.69 13.80
CA ASP A 489 0.85 30.05 13.86
C ASP A 489 -0.67 30.09 14.12
N SER A 490 -1.06 30.79 15.20
CA SER A 490 -2.46 30.96 15.58
C SER A 490 -3.29 31.80 14.61
N ASN A 491 -2.65 32.56 13.70
CA ASN A 491 -3.33 33.36 12.68
C ASN A 491 -3.77 32.48 11.48
N LEU A 492 -3.13 31.35 11.26
CA LEU A 492 -3.49 30.43 10.18
C LEU A 492 -4.71 29.59 10.55
N THR A 493 -5.50 29.24 9.54
CA THR A 493 -6.58 28.27 9.69
C THR A 493 -6.03 26.83 9.76
N GLU A 494 -6.82 25.88 10.28
CA GLU A 494 -6.48 24.46 10.25
C GLU A 494 -6.08 24.02 8.83
N ILE A 495 -6.84 24.47 7.82
CA ILE A 495 -6.62 24.08 6.42
C ILE A 495 -5.26 24.61 5.92
N GLU A 496 -4.92 25.84 6.20
CA GLU A 496 -3.64 26.44 5.79
C GLU A 496 -2.47 25.72 6.45
N ILE A 497 -2.54 25.48 7.76
CA ILE A 497 -1.49 24.75 8.49
C ILE A 497 -1.30 23.35 7.88
N MET A 498 -2.38 22.63 7.66
CA MET A 498 -2.29 21.26 7.15
C MET A 498 -1.79 21.22 5.70
N ARG A 499 -2.15 22.20 4.86
CA ARG A 499 -1.62 22.36 3.49
C ARG A 499 -0.11 22.64 3.48
N HIS A 500 0.38 23.52 4.36
CA HIS A 500 1.83 23.75 4.51
C HIS A 500 2.58 22.47 4.88
N ARG A 501 1.93 21.54 5.57
CA ARG A 501 2.45 20.21 5.92
C ARG A 501 2.25 19.16 4.82
N ASN A 502 1.75 19.52 3.63
CA ASN A 502 1.37 18.66 2.53
C ASN A 502 0.30 17.61 2.89
N TYR A 503 -0.63 17.95 3.79
CA TYR A 503 -1.81 17.15 4.08
C TYR A 503 -3.03 17.66 3.33
N TYR A 504 -3.80 16.74 2.78
CA TYR A 504 -5.02 17.01 2.01
C TYR A 504 -6.17 16.17 2.53
N ARG A 505 -7.41 16.66 2.36
CA ARG A 505 -8.59 15.97 2.90
C ARG A 505 -9.10 14.90 1.95
N VAL A 506 -9.34 13.71 2.51
CA VAL A 506 -10.10 12.64 1.86
C VAL A 506 -11.42 12.50 2.61
N TYR A 507 -12.53 12.73 1.92
CA TYR A 507 -13.87 12.63 2.50
C TYR A 507 -14.42 11.22 2.35
N ASP A 508 -15.11 10.75 3.39
CA ASP A 508 -15.81 9.47 3.40
C ASP A 508 -17.24 9.60 2.84
N ALA A 509 -18.02 8.52 2.87
CA ALA A 509 -19.40 8.50 2.43
C ALA A 509 -20.41 8.88 3.54
N GLY A 510 -19.95 9.15 4.75
CA GLY A 510 -20.84 9.39 5.89
C GLY A 510 -21.58 8.15 6.37
N SER A 511 -22.66 8.36 7.11
CA SER A 511 -23.47 7.29 7.71
C SER A 511 -24.95 7.63 7.68
N LEU A 512 -25.79 6.60 7.61
CA LEU A 512 -27.22 6.71 7.86
C LEU A 512 -27.45 6.67 9.37
N ARG A 513 -28.18 7.67 9.91
CA ARG A 513 -28.55 7.73 11.32
C ARG A 513 -29.93 7.09 11.53
N TYR A 514 -30.00 6.17 12.45
CA TYR A 514 -31.22 5.47 12.83
C TYR A 514 -31.57 5.74 14.27
N ILE A 515 -32.85 5.93 14.56
CA ILE A 515 -33.37 6.15 15.92
C ILE A 515 -34.45 5.14 16.26
N LYS A 516 -34.58 4.85 17.55
CA LYS A 516 -35.67 4.07 18.12
C LYS A 516 -36.04 4.62 19.49
N LYS A 517 -37.30 4.99 19.67
CA LYS A 517 -37.87 5.31 20.99
C LYS A 517 -38.16 4.03 21.77
N LEU A 518 -37.86 4.02 23.07
CA LEU A 518 -38.06 2.89 23.99
C LEU A 518 -39.38 3.01 24.74
#